data_1c782c6ddc49550ed48ddd99de8dd9bb
#
_entry.id   1c782c6ddc49550ed48ddd99de8dd9bb
#
_cell.length_a   1.000
_cell.length_b   1.000
_cell.length_c   1.000
_cell.angle_alpha   90.00
_cell.angle_beta   90.00
_cell.angle_gamma   90.00
#
_symmetry.space_group_name_H-M   'P 1'
#
loop_
_entity.id
_entity.type
_entity.pdbx_description
1 polymer ?
#
loop_
_entity_poly.entity_id
_entity_poly.type
_entity_poly.pdbx_seq_one_letter_code
_entity_poly.pdbx_strand_id
1 'polypeptide(L)'
;CKCSNIEIERYTKKLSGPILDRIDLIVQIKRLNEEELVNSKKGESSAEIRERVIKAREIQYKRFKEIRTNSTMTQEELKKYCDIKDEDKRFLISALENLKISARVYDKILKIARTIADLEGKDDLERKHLLEAISFKK
;
A
#
# COMPACT_ATOMS: atom_id res chain seq x y z
N CYS A 1 -7.38 22.78 14.22
CA CYS A 1 -6.37 23.65 13.60
C CYS A 1 -7.01 25.00 13.28
N LYS A 2 -6.33 26.11 13.60
CA LYS A 2 -6.78 27.49 13.30
C LYS A 2 -6.13 28.04 12.01
N CYS A 3 -5.39 27.23 11.29
CA CYS A 3 -4.68 27.64 10.09
C CYS A 3 -5.67 27.91 8.94
N SER A 4 -5.41 28.97 8.18
CA SER A 4 -6.11 29.25 6.92
C SER A 4 -5.75 28.21 5.84
N ASN A 5 -6.61 28.07 4.84
CA ASN A 5 -6.34 27.16 3.72
C ASN A 5 -5.01 27.48 3.01
N ILE A 6 -4.61 28.74 2.94
CA ILE A 6 -3.35 29.19 2.34
C ILE A 6 -2.14 28.70 3.16
N GLU A 7 -2.24 28.75 4.48
CA GLU A 7 -1.17 28.23 5.37
C GLU A 7 -1.04 26.71 5.28
N ILE A 8 -2.17 25.99 5.22
CA ILE A 8 -2.20 24.53 5.03
C ILE A 8 -1.55 24.17 3.70
N GLU A 9 -1.94 24.84 2.62
CA GLU A 9 -1.38 24.60 1.28
C GLU A 9 0.13 24.91 1.22
N ARG A 10 0.57 26.01 1.85
CA ARG A 10 1.99 26.36 1.95
C ARG A 10 2.79 25.31 2.73
N TYR A 11 2.22 24.74 3.79
CA TYR A 11 2.85 23.68 4.56
C TYR A 11 2.92 22.37 3.77
N THR A 12 1.83 22.00 3.10
CA THR A 12 1.77 20.78 2.28
C THR A 12 2.73 20.84 1.09
N LYS A 13 2.91 22.03 0.47
CA LYS A 13 3.89 22.24 -0.61
C LYS A 13 5.35 22.04 -0.17
N LYS A 14 5.66 22.05 1.12
CA LYS A 14 7.00 21.69 1.63
C LYS A 14 7.32 20.21 1.44
N LEU A 15 6.31 19.35 1.34
CA LEU A 15 6.50 17.94 0.99
C LEU A 15 6.69 17.85 -0.52
N SER A 16 7.95 17.76 -0.95
CA SER A 16 8.27 17.65 -2.38
C SER A 16 7.81 16.30 -2.96
N GLY A 17 7.45 16.29 -4.25
CA GLY A 17 7.09 15.05 -4.97
C GLY A 17 8.11 13.91 -4.77
N PRO A 18 9.43 14.18 -4.89
CA PRO A 18 10.47 13.16 -4.65
C PRO A 18 10.47 12.55 -3.25
N ILE A 19 10.04 13.29 -2.22
CA ILE A 19 9.88 12.74 -0.86
C ILE A 19 8.65 11.82 -0.80
N LEU A 20 7.52 12.27 -1.34
CA LEU A 20 6.28 11.47 -1.39
C LEU A 20 6.46 10.17 -2.18
N ASP A 21 7.24 10.20 -3.27
CA ASP A 21 7.58 9.00 -4.05
C ASP A 21 8.38 7.97 -3.26
N ARG A 22 9.12 8.40 -2.23
CA ARG A 22 9.89 7.51 -1.35
C ARG A 22 9.04 6.88 -0.25
N ILE A 23 7.93 7.51 0.12
CA ILE A 23 6.98 6.97 1.12
C ILE A 23 6.14 5.88 0.44
N ASP A 24 6.12 4.69 1.00
CA ASP A 24 5.40 3.57 0.39
C ASP A 24 3.90 3.61 0.65
N LEU A 25 3.48 4.00 1.85
CA LEU A 25 2.08 4.05 2.26
C LEU A 25 1.73 5.43 2.83
N ILE A 26 0.67 6.05 2.30
CA ILE A 26 0.08 7.28 2.83
C ILE A 26 -1.33 6.96 3.30
N VAL A 27 -1.58 7.13 4.60
CA VAL A 27 -2.88 6.86 5.21
C VAL A 27 -3.47 8.15 5.76
N GLN A 28 -4.67 8.51 5.31
CA GLN A 28 -5.40 9.65 5.84
C GLN A 28 -6.26 9.22 7.03
N ILE A 29 -5.94 9.74 8.20
CA ILE A 29 -6.71 9.50 9.43
C ILE A 29 -7.62 10.69 9.67
N LYS A 30 -8.93 10.46 9.62
CA LYS A 30 -9.93 11.48 9.94
C LYS A 30 -10.10 11.57 11.46
N ARG A 31 -10.43 12.78 11.93
CA ARG A 31 -10.85 12.97 13.32
C ARG A 31 -12.24 12.35 13.48
N LEU A 32 -12.41 11.55 14.52
CA LEU A 32 -13.72 11.03 14.90
C LEU A 32 -14.62 12.19 15.35
N ASN A 33 -15.88 12.14 14.94
CA ASN A 33 -16.90 13.03 15.48
C ASN A 33 -17.37 12.54 16.87
N GLU A 34 -18.15 13.37 17.58
CA GLU A 34 -18.60 13.05 18.93
C GLU A 34 -19.51 11.81 18.98
N GLU A 35 -20.34 11.60 17.96
CA GLU A 35 -21.21 10.43 17.84
C GLU A 35 -20.42 9.15 17.59
N GLU A 36 -19.40 9.21 16.75
CA GLU A 36 -18.50 8.09 16.49
C GLU A 36 -17.68 7.71 17.73
N LEU A 37 -17.31 8.69 18.56
CA LEU A 37 -16.61 8.45 19.85
C LEU A 37 -17.50 7.71 20.84
N VAL A 38 -18.76 8.11 20.96
CA VAL A 38 -19.73 7.49 21.90
C VAL A 38 -20.17 6.10 21.41
N ASN A 39 -20.36 5.93 20.11
CA ASN A 39 -20.84 4.70 19.50
C ASN A 39 -19.72 3.78 18.99
N SER A 40 -18.44 4.07 19.31
CA SER A 40 -17.30 3.31 18.81
C SER A 40 -17.41 1.84 19.25
N LYS A 41 -17.58 0.94 18.28
CA LYS A 41 -17.44 -0.50 18.52
C LYS A 41 -15.97 -0.81 18.79
N LYS A 42 -15.73 -1.76 19.69
CA LYS A 42 -14.38 -2.26 19.94
C LYS A 42 -13.77 -2.74 18.62
N GLY A 43 -12.66 -2.16 18.25
CA GLY A 43 -11.92 -2.54 17.05
C GLY A 43 -11.27 -3.92 17.18
N GLU A 44 -10.63 -4.35 16.12
CA GLU A 44 -9.85 -5.59 16.05
C GLU A 44 -8.72 -5.57 17.10
N SER A 45 -8.49 -6.67 17.79
CA SER A 45 -7.45 -6.75 18.81
C SER A 45 -6.05 -6.85 18.20
N SER A 46 -5.03 -6.40 18.93
CA SER A 46 -3.64 -6.57 18.52
C SER A 46 -3.23 -8.04 18.32
N ALA A 47 -3.88 -8.97 19.02
CA ALA A 47 -3.65 -10.40 18.87
C ALA A 47 -4.12 -10.91 17.50
N GLU A 48 -5.33 -10.56 17.09
CA GLU A 48 -5.89 -10.90 15.77
C GLU A 48 -5.07 -10.32 14.62
N ILE A 49 -4.66 -9.05 14.74
CA ILE A 49 -3.78 -8.41 13.76
C ILE A 49 -2.43 -9.13 13.68
N ARG A 50 -1.85 -9.50 14.83
CA ARG A 50 -0.57 -10.21 14.88
C ARG A 50 -0.63 -11.57 14.19
N GLU A 51 -1.67 -12.35 14.41
CA GLU A 51 -1.84 -13.64 13.74
C GLU A 51 -1.87 -13.50 12.22
N ARG A 52 -2.60 -12.52 11.70
CA ARG A 52 -2.68 -12.23 10.26
C ARG A 52 -1.30 -11.83 9.70
N VAL A 53 -0.56 -11.01 10.43
CA VAL A 53 0.80 -10.61 10.04
C VAL A 53 1.77 -11.80 10.06
N ILE A 54 1.69 -12.69 11.07
CA ILE A 54 2.53 -13.89 11.15
C ILE A 54 2.28 -14.79 9.95
N LYS A 55 1.03 -15.07 9.60
CA LYS A 55 0.69 -15.88 8.40
C LYS A 55 1.28 -15.30 7.11
N ALA A 56 1.15 -13.99 6.91
CA ALA A 56 1.75 -13.31 5.75
C ALA A 56 3.29 -13.43 5.75
N ARG A 57 3.94 -13.32 6.91
CA ARG A 57 5.39 -13.49 7.05
C ARG A 57 5.85 -14.92 6.75
N GLU A 58 5.08 -15.92 7.15
CA GLU A 58 5.37 -17.33 6.83
C GLU A 58 5.31 -17.57 5.33
N ILE A 59 4.33 -16.98 4.61
CA ILE A 59 4.25 -17.03 3.14
C ILE A 59 5.52 -16.42 2.52
N GLN A 60 5.94 -15.24 3.01
CA GLN A 60 7.15 -14.57 2.52
C GLN A 60 8.42 -15.41 2.81
N TYR A 61 8.52 -15.98 4.00
CA TYR A 61 9.62 -16.89 4.35
C TYR A 61 9.67 -18.12 3.41
N LYS A 62 8.53 -18.74 3.13
CA LYS A 62 8.46 -19.88 2.20
C LYS A 62 8.86 -19.47 0.78
N ARG A 63 8.52 -18.25 0.36
CA ARG A 63 8.86 -17.67 -0.96
C ARG A 63 10.35 -17.45 -1.12
N PHE A 64 10.98 -16.81 -0.16
CA PHE A 64 12.39 -16.39 -0.24
C PHE A 64 13.39 -17.40 0.37
N LYS A 65 12.93 -18.32 1.23
CA LYS A 65 13.76 -19.21 2.06
C LYS A 65 14.70 -18.45 3.00
N GLU A 66 14.39 -17.19 3.29
CA GLU A 66 15.16 -16.27 4.11
C GLU A 66 14.21 -15.38 4.93
N ILE A 67 14.72 -14.84 6.05
CA ILE A 67 13.98 -13.88 6.89
C ILE A 67 14.04 -12.48 6.23
N ARG A 68 13.26 -12.27 5.18
CA ARG A 68 13.11 -10.97 4.50
C ARG A 68 11.68 -10.76 4.01
N THR A 69 11.41 -9.60 3.48
CA THR A 69 10.05 -9.17 3.10
C THR A 69 9.95 -8.82 1.62
N ASN A 70 8.74 -8.71 1.11
CA ASN A 70 8.48 -8.28 -0.26
C ASN A 70 9.11 -6.92 -0.61
N SER A 71 9.35 -6.03 0.37
CA SER A 71 9.98 -4.73 0.13
C SER A 71 11.39 -4.84 -0.46
N THR A 72 12.09 -5.93 -0.17
CA THR A 72 13.48 -6.18 -0.62
C THR A 72 13.58 -6.95 -1.93
N MET A 73 12.47 -7.23 -2.62
CA MET A 73 12.47 -7.92 -3.91
C MET A 73 13.34 -7.21 -4.95
N THR A 74 14.16 -8.00 -5.64
CA THR A 74 14.89 -7.58 -6.84
C THR A 74 13.95 -7.47 -8.03
N GLN A 75 14.42 -6.93 -9.16
CA GLN A 75 13.65 -6.86 -10.42
C GLN A 75 13.28 -8.24 -10.97
N GLU A 76 14.16 -9.22 -10.82
CA GLU A 76 13.91 -10.61 -11.24
C GLU A 76 12.81 -11.25 -10.38
N GLU A 77 12.86 -11.02 -9.07
CA GLU A 77 11.86 -11.52 -8.13
C GLU A 77 10.50 -10.85 -8.33
N LEU A 78 10.46 -9.54 -8.65
CA LEU A 78 9.23 -8.86 -9.02
C LEU A 78 8.57 -9.52 -10.24
N LYS A 79 9.34 -9.80 -11.29
CA LYS A 79 8.82 -10.50 -12.47
C LYS A 79 8.29 -11.91 -12.14
N LYS A 80 8.95 -12.60 -11.21
CA LYS A 80 8.60 -13.97 -10.82
C LYS A 80 7.40 -14.05 -9.88
N TYR A 81 7.33 -13.17 -8.87
CA TYR A 81 6.37 -13.27 -7.77
C TYR A 81 5.24 -12.23 -7.83
N CYS A 82 5.37 -11.24 -8.69
CA CYS A 82 4.36 -10.22 -8.93
C CYS A 82 3.89 -10.24 -10.39
N ASP A 83 3.87 -11.40 -11.02
CA ASP A 83 3.33 -11.51 -12.37
C ASP A 83 1.82 -11.24 -12.35
N ILE A 84 1.39 -10.38 -13.26
CA ILE A 84 -0.01 -9.98 -13.43
C ILE A 84 -0.38 -10.09 -14.91
N LYS A 85 -1.67 -10.30 -15.17
CA LYS A 85 -2.19 -10.40 -16.54
C LYS A 85 -1.93 -9.11 -17.32
N ASP A 86 -1.78 -9.22 -18.63
CA ASP A 86 -1.49 -8.05 -19.47
C ASP A 86 -2.58 -6.96 -19.41
N GLU A 87 -3.83 -7.34 -19.14
CA GLU A 87 -4.91 -6.39 -18.88
C GLU A 87 -4.66 -5.57 -17.62
N ASP A 88 -4.16 -6.21 -16.57
CA ASP A 88 -3.88 -5.56 -15.29
C ASP A 88 -2.60 -4.72 -15.37
N LYS A 89 -1.62 -5.12 -16.20
CA LYS A 89 -0.45 -4.27 -16.52
C LYS A 89 -0.89 -2.97 -17.19
N ARG A 90 -1.74 -3.07 -18.23
CA ARG A 90 -2.30 -1.90 -18.94
C ARG A 90 -3.12 -1.01 -18.01
N PHE A 91 -3.96 -1.63 -17.18
CA PHE A 91 -4.74 -0.92 -16.16
C PHE A 91 -3.83 -0.16 -15.20
N LEU A 92 -2.80 -0.80 -14.66
CA LEU A 92 -1.88 -0.18 -13.71
C LEU A 92 -1.14 1.01 -14.35
N ILE A 93 -0.64 0.88 -15.57
CA ILE A 93 0.02 1.96 -16.30
C ILE A 93 -0.93 3.15 -16.48
N SER A 94 -2.14 2.90 -16.98
CA SER A 94 -3.15 3.95 -17.16
C SER A 94 -3.53 4.64 -15.84
N ALA A 95 -3.65 3.88 -14.75
CA ALA A 95 -3.93 4.43 -13.43
C ALA A 95 -2.80 5.35 -12.94
N LEU A 96 -1.55 4.97 -13.15
CA LEU A 96 -0.39 5.79 -12.79
C LEU A 96 -0.33 7.10 -13.58
N GLU A 97 -0.60 7.04 -14.89
CA GLU A 97 -0.65 8.22 -15.76
C GLU A 97 -1.77 9.18 -15.32
N ASN A 98 -2.99 8.67 -15.09
CA ASN A 98 -4.13 9.47 -14.66
C ASN A 98 -3.89 10.14 -13.29
N LEU A 99 -3.21 9.47 -12.39
CA LEU A 99 -2.88 9.99 -11.06
C LEU A 99 -1.61 10.83 -11.05
N LYS A 100 -0.92 10.99 -12.19
CA LYS A 100 0.36 11.69 -12.33
C LYS A 100 1.44 11.13 -11.36
N ILE A 101 1.41 9.82 -11.15
CA ILE A 101 2.35 9.09 -10.30
C ILE A 101 3.56 8.69 -11.15
N SER A 102 4.77 8.86 -10.61
CA SER A 102 5.99 8.54 -11.35
C SER A 102 6.16 7.04 -11.60
N ALA A 103 6.83 6.67 -12.70
CA ALA A 103 7.13 5.28 -13.04
C ALA A 103 7.92 4.53 -11.94
N ARG A 104 8.67 5.26 -11.09
CA ARG A 104 9.41 4.69 -9.94
C ARG A 104 8.49 4.04 -8.90
N VAL A 105 7.23 4.43 -8.88
CA VAL A 105 6.24 3.92 -7.92
C VAL A 105 5.63 2.60 -8.41
N TYR A 106 5.78 2.24 -9.69
CA TYR A 106 5.25 1.00 -10.25
C TYR A 106 5.69 -0.24 -9.46
N ASP A 107 7.00 -0.41 -9.27
CA ASP A 107 7.56 -1.54 -8.51
C ASP A 107 7.09 -1.56 -7.05
N LYS A 108 6.95 -0.39 -6.44
CA LYS A 108 6.43 -0.25 -5.08
C LYS A 108 4.98 -0.71 -4.96
N ILE A 109 4.14 -0.33 -5.93
CA ILE A 109 2.75 -0.79 -5.99
C ILE A 109 2.68 -2.31 -6.11
N LEU A 110 3.50 -2.92 -6.95
CA LEU A 110 3.56 -4.39 -7.07
C LEU A 110 3.97 -5.07 -5.76
N LYS A 111 4.98 -4.53 -5.05
CA LYS A 111 5.41 -5.05 -3.74
C LYS A 111 4.32 -4.92 -2.68
N ILE A 112 3.60 -3.81 -2.67
CA ILE A 112 2.46 -3.59 -1.76
C ILE A 112 1.32 -4.54 -2.10
N ALA A 113 0.92 -4.63 -3.38
CA ALA A 113 -0.12 -5.53 -3.85
C ALA A 113 0.20 -7.00 -3.51
N ARG A 114 1.47 -7.43 -3.67
CA ARG A 114 1.93 -8.77 -3.24
C ARG A 114 1.77 -8.96 -1.74
N THR A 115 2.06 -7.94 -0.95
CA THR A 115 1.91 -8.00 0.52
C THR A 115 0.43 -8.07 0.93
N ILE A 116 -0.44 -7.35 0.24
CA ILE A 116 -1.91 -7.43 0.45
C ILE A 116 -2.40 -8.85 0.12
N ALA A 117 -1.98 -9.42 -1.01
CA ALA A 117 -2.33 -10.78 -1.39
C ALA A 117 -1.80 -11.82 -0.39
N ASP A 118 -0.59 -11.63 0.16
CA ASP A 118 -0.05 -12.49 1.22
C ASP A 118 -0.89 -12.40 2.51
N LEU A 119 -1.38 -11.21 2.87
CA LEU A 119 -2.29 -11.02 4.01
C LEU A 119 -3.64 -11.69 3.82
N GLU A 120 -4.11 -11.80 2.57
CA GLU A 120 -5.32 -12.56 2.20
C GLU A 120 -5.06 -14.07 2.03
N GLY A 121 -3.80 -14.51 2.05
CA GLY A 121 -3.41 -15.91 1.79
C GLY A 121 -3.60 -16.33 0.34
N LYS A 122 -3.47 -15.40 -0.61
CA LYS A 122 -3.63 -15.64 -2.06
C LYS A 122 -2.28 -15.80 -2.75
N ASP A 123 -2.19 -16.80 -3.61
CA ASP A 123 -0.98 -17.04 -4.40
C ASP A 123 -0.89 -16.09 -5.60
N ASP A 124 -2.02 -15.78 -6.23
CA ASP A 124 -2.09 -14.92 -7.40
C ASP A 124 -2.37 -13.45 -7.03
N LEU A 125 -1.82 -12.54 -7.83
CA LEU A 125 -2.16 -11.13 -7.78
C LEU A 125 -3.43 -10.87 -8.61
N GLU A 126 -4.45 -10.34 -7.94
CA GLU A 126 -5.70 -9.93 -8.55
C GLU A 126 -5.77 -8.41 -8.67
N ARG A 127 -6.62 -7.90 -9.57
CA ARG A 127 -6.85 -6.45 -9.76
C ARG A 127 -7.21 -5.71 -8.47
N LYS A 128 -7.96 -6.34 -7.55
CA LYS A 128 -8.32 -5.74 -6.26
C LYS A 128 -7.09 -5.37 -5.41
N HIS A 129 -6.05 -6.22 -5.41
CA HIS A 129 -4.81 -5.97 -4.67
C HIS A 129 -4.05 -4.77 -5.25
N LEU A 130 -4.07 -4.61 -6.59
CA LEU A 130 -3.48 -3.45 -7.26
C LEU A 130 -4.24 -2.16 -6.93
N LEU A 131 -5.58 -2.21 -6.96
CA LEU A 131 -6.44 -1.07 -6.62
C LEU A 131 -6.20 -0.61 -5.18
N GLU A 132 -6.14 -1.54 -4.23
CA GLU A 132 -5.84 -1.24 -2.83
C GLU A 132 -4.44 -0.65 -2.68
N ALA A 133 -3.42 -1.24 -3.33
CA ALA A 133 -2.07 -0.71 -3.30
C ALA A 133 -1.96 0.72 -3.85
N ILE A 134 -2.71 1.04 -4.92
CA ILE A 134 -2.78 2.38 -5.50
C ILE A 134 -3.44 3.36 -4.53
N SER A 135 -4.45 2.93 -3.76
CA SER A 135 -5.17 3.81 -2.83
C SER A 135 -4.28 4.41 -1.75
N PHE A 136 -3.18 3.75 -1.40
CA PHE A 136 -2.17 4.26 -0.46
C PHE A 136 -1.22 5.31 -1.06
N LYS A 137 -1.40 5.67 -2.34
CA LYS A 137 -0.57 6.69 -3.02
C LYS A 137 -1.31 8.02 -3.26
N LYS A 138 -2.53 8.14 -2.77
CA LYS A 138 -3.34 9.37 -2.88
C LYS A 138 -3.10 10.30 -1.72
#